data_cd55d07e1bc75d6e7f3d14f66ca16818
#
_entry.id   cd55d07e1bc75d6e7f3d14f66ca16818
#
_cell.length_a   1.000
_cell.length_b   1.000
_cell.length_c   1.000
_cell.angle_alpha   90.00
_cell.angle_beta   90.00
_cell.angle_gamma   90.00
#
_symmetry.space_group_name_H-M   'P 1'
#
loop_
_entity.id
_entity.type
_entity.pdbx_description
1 polymer ?
#
loop_
_entity_poly.entity_id
_entity_poly.type
_entity_poly.pdbx_seq_one_letter_code
_entity_poly.pdbx_strand_id
1 'polypeptide(L)'
;MTGVQTCALPICVHTSKSGVAHFAVDEEKEGLELIRKLLGFMPQNNLEEPPQLDCSDPIDRLEDELNDIIPESPNQPYDVKDVIVRVVDYHDFLEVHEAYAKNIVVGFARFDGMPVGIVANQPAYLAGVLDIEASRKAARFIRFCDAFNIPVVTFVDVPGFLPGSTQEYGGIIIHGAKLMYAYGEANVPKVTVTLRKSYGGAHCVMSSKQLRGDINYAWPTAEIAVMGPQGAIEVLEGKAISEIADATERKEYISKKEKEYRDKFANPYEAAKYGYLDDVIEPRNTRFRVIRALRTLATKKDPGPMKKHGNIPL
;
A
#
# COMPACT_ATOMS: atom_id res chain seq x y z
N MET A 1 45.75 5.52 8.20
CA MET A 1 44.88 5.27 7.03
C MET A 1 43.66 4.47 7.43
N THR A 2 42.69 5.08 8.07
CA THR A 2 41.46 4.39 8.53
C THR A 2 40.21 5.23 8.31
N GLY A 3 40.28 6.30 7.53
CA GLY A 3 39.17 7.23 7.32
C GLY A 3 38.14 6.83 6.25
N VAL A 4 38.45 5.90 5.36
CA VAL A 4 37.56 5.53 4.25
C VAL A 4 36.55 4.44 4.64
N GLN A 5 36.88 3.56 5.56
CA GLN A 5 35.98 2.48 6.01
C GLN A 5 34.85 2.95 6.92
N THR A 6 34.98 4.07 7.58
CA THR A 6 33.96 4.61 8.49
C THR A 6 32.81 5.34 7.79
N CYS A 7 32.96 5.72 6.50
CA CYS A 7 31.91 6.40 5.75
C CYS A 7 30.91 5.45 5.06
N ALA A 8 31.32 4.26 4.66
CA ALA A 8 30.41 3.30 4.00
C ALA A 8 29.39 2.69 4.95
N LEU A 9 29.76 2.39 6.19
CA LEU A 9 28.87 1.84 7.22
C LEU A 9 27.71 2.77 7.59
N PRO A 10 27.90 4.08 7.82
CA PRO A 10 26.79 5.01 8.07
C PRO A 10 25.80 5.10 6.92
N ILE A 11 26.25 5.09 5.65
CA ILE A 11 25.35 5.16 4.49
C ILE A 11 24.45 3.94 4.45
N CYS A 12 24.99 2.73 4.54
CA CYS A 12 24.20 1.50 4.57
C CYS A 12 23.23 1.46 5.77
N VAL A 13 23.66 1.93 6.95
CA VAL A 13 22.79 1.99 8.13
C VAL A 13 21.65 2.97 7.91
N HIS A 14 21.93 4.15 7.34
CA HIS A 14 20.90 5.17 7.14
C HIS A 14 19.93 4.83 6.03
N THR A 15 20.33 4.07 5.03
CA THR A 15 19.43 3.61 3.96
C THR A 15 18.61 2.38 4.34
N SER A 16 19.14 1.46 5.19
CA SER A 16 18.49 0.16 5.42
C SER A 16 17.94 -0.04 6.83
N LYS A 17 18.45 0.68 7.84
CA LYS A 17 18.07 0.50 9.25
C LYS A 17 17.31 1.70 9.82
N SER A 18 17.87 2.90 9.69
CA SER A 18 17.24 4.10 10.27
C SER A 18 16.23 4.78 9.33
N GLY A 19 16.31 4.51 8.01
CA GLY A 19 15.45 5.16 7.01
C GLY A 19 15.65 6.67 6.91
N VAL A 20 16.81 7.19 7.33
CA VAL A 20 17.12 8.63 7.21
C VAL A 20 17.42 8.99 5.76
N ALA A 21 18.24 8.15 5.07
CA ALA A 21 18.55 8.35 3.67
C ALA A 21 17.51 7.66 2.77
N HIS A 22 16.93 8.42 1.87
CA HIS A 22 15.87 7.96 0.97
C HIS A 22 16.40 7.21 -0.24
N PHE A 23 17.59 7.60 -0.68
CA PHE A 23 18.29 7.05 -1.83
C PHE A 23 19.77 6.86 -1.50
N ALA A 24 20.41 5.93 -2.17
CA ALA A 24 21.86 5.78 -2.23
C ALA A 24 22.24 5.47 -3.67
N VAL A 25 23.31 6.08 -4.15
CA VAL A 25 23.88 5.88 -5.48
C VAL A 25 25.37 5.70 -5.36
N ASP A 26 25.98 5.02 -6.32
CA ASP A 26 27.43 4.76 -6.30
C ASP A 26 28.24 5.93 -6.86
N GLU A 27 27.65 6.69 -7.81
CA GLU A 27 28.32 7.77 -8.50
C GLU A 27 27.59 9.12 -8.36
N GLU A 28 28.35 10.22 -8.32
CA GLU A 28 27.82 11.59 -8.22
C GLU A 28 26.89 11.92 -9.39
N LYS A 29 27.22 11.48 -10.60
CA LYS A 29 26.41 11.73 -11.79
C LYS A 29 25.01 11.10 -11.66
N GLU A 30 24.94 9.86 -11.19
CA GLU A 30 23.67 9.17 -10.91
C GLU A 30 22.85 9.94 -9.88
N GLY A 31 23.49 10.46 -8.83
CA GLY A 31 22.85 11.29 -7.83
C GLY A 31 22.21 12.55 -8.41
N LEU A 32 22.92 13.24 -9.31
CA LEU A 32 22.40 14.43 -9.99
C LEU A 32 21.24 14.12 -10.94
N GLU A 33 21.30 12.99 -11.65
CA GLU A 33 20.22 12.51 -12.52
C GLU A 33 19.00 12.13 -11.70
N LEU A 34 19.18 11.45 -10.58
CA LEU A 34 18.13 11.10 -9.63
C LEU A 34 17.43 12.34 -9.06
N ILE A 35 18.19 13.36 -8.66
CA ILE A 35 17.64 14.62 -8.16
C ILE A 35 16.78 15.28 -9.24
N ARG A 36 17.23 15.33 -10.49
CA ARG A 36 16.46 15.90 -11.61
C ARG A 36 15.17 15.11 -11.85
N LYS A 37 15.25 13.77 -11.83
CA LYS A 37 14.08 12.89 -11.95
C LYS A 37 13.09 13.15 -10.83
N LEU A 38 13.54 13.22 -9.59
CA LEU A 38 12.70 13.48 -8.42
C LEU A 38 12.00 14.85 -8.50
N LEU A 39 12.74 15.89 -8.86
CA LEU A 39 12.20 17.25 -9.04
C LEU A 39 11.14 17.31 -10.14
N GLY A 40 11.22 16.42 -11.14
CA GLY A 40 10.22 16.32 -12.20
C GLY A 40 8.84 15.89 -11.74
N PHE A 41 8.70 15.30 -10.53
CA PHE A 41 7.42 14.92 -9.95
C PHE A 41 6.78 16.00 -9.08
N MET A 42 7.53 17.05 -8.73
CA MET A 42 7.09 18.05 -7.75
C MET A 42 6.77 19.39 -8.40
N PRO A 43 5.77 20.13 -7.89
CA PRO A 43 5.56 21.52 -8.27
C PRO A 43 6.66 22.43 -7.70
N GLN A 44 6.72 23.67 -8.15
CA GLN A 44 7.67 24.67 -7.65
C GLN A 44 7.40 25.06 -6.18
N ASN A 45 6.15 24.94 -5.77
CA ASN A 45 5.70 25.25 -4.41
C ASN A 45 4.36 24.52 -4.11
N ASN A 46 3.91 24.60 -2.87
CA ASN A 46 2.70 23.90 -2.40
C ASN A 46 1.37 24.49 -2.89
N LEU A 47 1.38 25.60 -3.62
CA LEU A 47 0.18 26.22 -4.21
C LEU A 47 -0.04 25.82 -5.67
N GLU A 48 0.95 25.22 -6.28
CA GLU A 48 0.90 24.76 -7.66
C GLU A 48 0.56 23.27 -7.74
N GLU A 49 -0.03 22.87 -8.86
CA GLU A 49 -0.25 21.47 -9.18
C GLU A 49 1.04 20.82 -9.69
N PRO A 50 1.24 19.52 -9.45
CA PRO A 50 2.38 18.78 -9.97
C PRO A 50 2.44 18.83 -11.52
N PRO A 51 3.66 18.89 -12.11
CA PRO A 51 3.82 19.05 -13.56
C PRO A 51 3.34 17.81 -14.31
N GLN A 52 2.27 17.96 -15.09
CA GLN A 52 1.79 16.93 -16.01
C GLN A 52 2.64 16.94 -17.27
N LEU A 53 3.01 15.75 -17.74
CA LEU A 53 3.73 15.55 -19.01
C LEU A 53 2.81 14.98 -20.08
N ASP A 54 3.13 15.27 -21.35
CA ASP A 54 2.48 14.57 -22.45
C ASP A 54 2.79 13.07 -22.39
N CYS A 55 1.76 12.24 -22.52
CA CYS A 55 1.88 10.79 -22.43
C CYS A 55 1.36 10.15 -23.73
N SER A 56 2.21 9.35 -24.37
CA SER A 56 1.84 8.54 -25.53
C SER A 56 1.52 7.08 -25.19
N ASP A 57 1.72 6.67 -23.92
CA ASP A 57 1.35 5.34 -23.44
C ASP A 57 -0.18 5.26 -23.33
N PRO A 58 -0.86 4.36 -24.08
CA PRO A 58 -2.31 4.34 -24.15
C PRO A 58 -2.97 4.23 -22.77
N ILE A 59 -3.99 5.03 -22.54
CA ILE A 59 -4.75 5.02 -21.28
C ILE A 59 -5.55 3.72 -21.10
N ASP A 60 -5.97 3.12 -22.21
CA ASP A 60 -6.76 1.89 -22.30
C ASP A 60 -5.90 0.63 -22.55
N ARG A 61 -4.59 0.75 -22.37
CA ARG A 61 -3.67 -0.39 -22.43
C ARG A 61 -4.09 -1.45 -21.41
N LEU A 62 -4.38 -2.64 -21.92
CA LEU A 62 -4.73 -3.81 -21.10
C LEU A 62 -3.46 -4.61 -20.77
N GLU A 63 -3.38 -5.09 -19.55
CA GLU A 63 -2.28 -5.93 -19.05
C GLU A 63 -2.81 -7.29 -18.65
N ASP A 64 -2.96 -8.18 -19.62
CA ASP A 64 -3.55 -9.51 -19.37
C ASP A 64 -2.77 -10.33 -18.33
N GLU A 65 -1.46 -10.12 -18.20
CA GLU A 65 -0.63 -10.77 -17.17
C GLU A 65 -1.07 -10.47 -15.73
N LEU A 66 -1.76 -9.35 -15.50
CA LEU A 66 -2.28 -9.02 -14.18
C LEU A 66 -3.38 -9.98 -13.71
N ASN A 67 -4.08 -10.65 -14.64
CA ASN A 67 -5.13 -11.60 -14.27
C ASN A 67 -4.58 -12.82 -13.52
N ASP A 68 -3.33 -13.18 -13.78
CA ASP A 68 -2.67 -14.37 -13.25
C ASP A 68 -1.54 -14.05 -12.26
N ILE A 69 -1.27 -12.75 -11.99
CA ILE A 69 -0.14 -12.32 -11.16
C ILE A 69 -0.32 -12.69 -9.68
N ILE A 70 -1.56 -12.77 -9.21
CA ILE A 70 -1.87 -13.17 -7.84
C ILE A 70 -1.92 -14.70 -7.77
N PRO A 71 -1.04 -15.33 -6.97
CA PRO A 71 -1.05 -16.77 -6.80
C PRO A 71 -2.37 -17.28 -6.20
N GLU A 72 -2.84 -18.46 -6.65
CA GLU A 72 -4.03 -19.12 -6.10
C GLU A 72 -3.90 -19.40 -4.60
N SER A 73 -2.70 -19.80 -4.17
CA SER A 73 -2.42 -20.02 -2.75
C SER A 73 -2.27 -18.69 -2.02
N PRO A 74 -3.08 -18.41 -0.98
CA PRO A 74 -3.00 -17.16 -0.21
C PRO A 74 -1.67 -17.01 0.55
N ASN A 75 -0.91 -18.09 0.72
CA ASN A 75 0.38 -18.08 1.40
C ASN A 75 1.58 -17.96 0.44
N GLN A 76 1.36 -18.03 -0.87
CA GLN A 76 2.42 -17.85 -1.84
C GLN A 76 2.68 -16.34 -2.03
N PRO A 77 3.94 -15.89 -1.82
CA PRO A 77 4.31 -14.50 -2.05
C PRO A 77 4.41 -14.18 -3.54
N TYR A 78 4.25 -12.89 -3.86
CA TYR A 78 4.57 -12.30 -5.17
C TYR A 78 5.17 -10.91 -4.93
N ASP A 79 5.83 -10.35 -5.94
CA ASP A 79 6.37 -8.99 -5.85
C ASP A 79 5.34 -7.98 -6.33
N VAL A 80 4.91 -7.08 -5.44
CA VAL A 80 3.93 -6.03 -5.80
C VAL A 80 4.49 -5.03 -6.82
N LYS A 81 5.81 -4.94 -6.94
CA LYS A 81 6.44 -4.08 -7.97
C LYS A 81 6.09 -4.54 -9.38
N ASP A 82 5.88 -5.85 -9.58
CA ASP A 82 5.41 -6.38 -10.87
C ASP A 82 4.01 -5.86 -11.24
N VAL A 83 3.15 -5.63 -10.26
CA VAL A 83 1.85 -4.97 -10.48
C VAL A 83 2.06 -3.49 -10.80
N ILE A 84 2.86 -2.79 -9.99
CA ILE A 84 3.09 -1.35 -10.13
C ILE A 84 3.63 -1.01 -11.51
N VAL A 85 4.71 -1.66 -11.95
CA VAL A 85 5.35 -1.34 -13.24
C VAL A 85 4.44 -1.59 -14.43
N ARG A 86 3.53 -2.57 -14.35
CA ARG A 86 2.58 -2.85 -15.45
C ARG A 86 1.49 -1.80 -15.60
N VAL A 87 1.11 -1.11 -14.52
CA VAL A 87 -0.01 -0.16 -14.57
C VAL A 87 0.42 1.29 -14.79
N VAL A 88 1.67 1.64 -14.46
CA VAL A 88 2.20 3.00 -14.60
C VAL A 88 2.65 3.31 -16.02
N ASP A 89 2.81 4.60 -16.33
CA ASP A 89 3.30 5.04 -17.64
C ASP A 89 4.71 4.51 -17.91
N TYR A 90 4.91 3.98 -19.12
CA TYR A 90 6.22 3.51 -19.62
C TYR A 90 6.92 2.52 -18.68
N HIS A 91 6.20 1.86 -17.77
CA HIS A 91 6.74 0.97 -16.73
C HIS A 91 7.77 1.67 -15.80
N ASP A 92 7.71 3.03 -15.73
CA ASP A 92 8.67 3.83 -14.97
C ASP A 92 8.18 4.08 -13.53
N PHE A 93 8.88 3.49 -12.59
CA PHE A 93 8.62 3.62 -11.15
C PHE A 93 9.90 4.03 -10.41
N LEU A 94 9.85 5.14 -9.68
CA LEU A 94 10.93 5.61 -8.83
C LEU A 94 10.66 5.23 -7.38
N GLU A 95 11.19 4.09 -6.92
CA GLU A 95 11.05 3.65 -5.53
C GLU A 95 11.83 4.54 -4.58
N VAL A 96 11.23 4.91 -3.46
CA VAL A 96 11.83 5.67 -2.35
C VAL A 96 12.04 4.74 -1.17
N HIS A 97 13.20 4.81 -0.49
CA HIS A 97 13.53 3.92 0.63
C HIS A 97 13.53 2.42 0.26
N GLU A 98 14.03 2.04 -0.89
CA GLU A 98 14.02 0.66 -1.37
C GLU A 98 14.62 -0.33 -0.37
N ALA A 99 15.72 0.05 0.29
CA ALA A 99 16.42 -0.81 1.25
C ALA A 99 15.79 -0.84 2.65
N TYR A 100 14.85 0.09 2.97
CA TYR A 100 14.25 0.25 4.28
C TYR A 100 12.81 -0.18 4.32
N ALA A 101 12.38 -0.88 5.38
CA ALA A 101 11.01 -1.36 5.57
C ALA A 101 10.44 -1.98 4.29
N LYS A 102 11.07 -3.07 3.82
CA LYS A 102 10.78 -3.68 2.51
C LYS A 102 9.38 -4.29 2.39
N ASN A 103 8.70 -4.50 3.51
CA ASN A 103 7.31 -4.97 3.59
C ASN A 103 6.28 -3.92 3.11
N ILE A 104 6.72 -2.68 2.86
CA ILE A 104 5.94 -1.65 2.18
C ILE A 104 6.79 -0.94 1.13
N VAL A 105 6.23 -0.75 -0.05
CA VAL A 105 6.83 -0.03 -1.18
C VAL A 105 6.20 1.35 -1.25
N VAL A 106 7.02 2.39 -1.37
CA VAL A 106 6.59 3.75 -1.67
C VAL A 106 7.44 4.34 -2.77
N GLY A 107 6.88 5.17 -3.62
CA GLY A 107 7.63 5.78 -4.71
C GLY A 107 6.77 6.63 -5.62
N PHE A 108 7.38 7.22 -6.63
CA PHE A 108 6.73 8.09 -7.60
C PHE A 108 6.60 7.40 -8.96
N ALA A 109 5.47 7.64 -9.60
CA ALA A 109 5.19 7.19 -10.96
C ALA A 109 4.30 8.21 -11.67
N ARG A 110 3.88 7.88 -12.91
CA ARG A 110 2.89 8.67 -13.63
C ARG A 110 1.76 7.78 -14.15
N PHE A 111 0.58 8.37 -14.20
CA PHE A 111 -0.59 7.82 -14.88
C PHE A 111 -1.11 8.87 -15.85
N ASP A 112 -1.01 8.60 -17.18
CA ASP A 112 -1.40 9.55 -18.23
C ASP A 112 -0.67 10.90 -18.09
N GLY A 113 0.63 10.84 -17.84
CA GLY A 113 1.50 11.99 -17.59
C GLY A 113 1.37 12.66 -16.21
N MET A 114 0.33 12.33 -15.45
CA MET A 114 0.05 12.91 -14.14
C MET A 114 0.93 12.26 -13.06
N PRO A 115 1.74 13.03 -12.32
CA PRO A 115 2.53 12.50 -11.21
C PRO A 115 1.65 11.95 -10.10
N VAL A 116 2.03 10.79 -9.55
CA VAL A 116 1.36 10.18 -8.41
C VAL A 116 2.37 9.60 -7.43
N GLY A 117 2.02 9.58 -6.14
CA GLY A 117 2.67 8.77 -5.13
C GLY A 117 2.04 7.38 -5.08
N ILE A 118 2.87 6.35 -5.12
CA ILE A 118 2.44 4.96 -4.95
C ILE A 118 2.75 4.52 -3.53
N VAL A 119 1.79 3.85 -2.88
CA VAL A 119 1.98 3.15 -1.61
C VAL A 119 1.45 1.72 -1.78
N ALA A 120 2.27 0.71 -1.52
CA ALA A 120 1.86 -0.68 -1.73
C ALA A 120 2.40 -1.60 -0.64
N ASN A 121 1.57 -2.53 -0.15
CA ASN A 121 2.08 -3.62 0.67
C ASN A 121 2.90 -4.58 -0.19
N GLN A 122 4.02 -5.09 0.35
CA GLN A 122 4.91 -6.00 -0.36
C GLN A 122 4.83 -7.42 0.20
N PRO A 123 4.03 -8.31 -0.42
CA PRO A 123 3.84 -9.68 0.09
C PRO A 123 5.10 -10.54 0.09
N ALA A 124 6.10 -10.21 -0.73
CA ALA A 124 7.39 -10.91 -0.75
C ALA A 124 8.21 -10.70 0.55
N TYR A 125 7.88 -9.66 1.34
CA TYR A 125 8.54 -9.37 2.61
C TYR A 125 7.52 -9.34 3.75
N LEU A 126 7.72 -10.21 4.75
CA LEU A 126 6.84 -10.32 5.92
C LEU A 126 5.35 -10.41 5.52
N ALA A 127 5.04 -11.05 4.39
CA ALA A 127 3.67 -11.16 3.84
C ALA A 127 2.93 -9.82 3.70
N GLY A 128 3.63 -8.70 3.61
CA GLY A 128 3.04 -7.37 3.50
C GLY A 128 2.43 -6.81 4.79
N VAL A 129 2.71 -7.39 5.96
CA VAL A 129 2.20 -6.88 7.25
C VAL A 129 2.69 -5.45 7.51
N LEU A 130 1.93 -4.69 8.27
CA LEU A 130 2.35 -3.39 8.79
C LEU A 130 3.09 -3.57 10.13
N ASP A 131 4.35 -3.22 10.15
CA ASP A 131 5.14 -3.04 11.36
C ASP A 131 5.40 -1.55 11.65
N ILE A 132 6.17 -1.26 12.68
CA ILE A 132 6.53 0.10 13.08
C ILE A 132 7.18 0.85 11.92
N GLU A 133 8.17 0.22 11.26
CA GLU A 133 8.97 0.88 10.23
C GLU A 133 8.18 1.10 8.93
N ALA A 134 7.36 0.14 8.52
CA ALA A 134 6.45 0.29 7.38
C ALA A 134 5.44 1.42 7.61
N SER A 135 4.87 1.49 8.82
CA SER A 135 3.93 2.55 9.19
C SER A 135 4.58 3.93 9.14
N ARG A 136 5.81 4.06 9.61
CA ARG A 136 6.59 5.32 9.58
C ARG A 136 6.96 5.72 8.16
N LYS A 137 7.45 4.78 7.34
CA LYS A 137 7.83 4.99 5.93
C LYS A 137 6.63 5.51 5.13
N ALA A 138 5.51 4.79 5.20
CA ALA A 138 4.31 5.16 4.44
C ALA A 138 3.71 6.49 4.94
N ALA A 139 3.57 6.69 6.24
CA ALA A 139 3.01 7.93 6.80
C ALA A 139 3.82 9.17 6.36
N ARG A 140 5.16 9.10 6.42
CA ARG A 140 6.02 10.19 5.96
C ARG A 140 5.85 10.46 4.46
N PHE A 141 5.78 9.40 3.65
CA PHE A 141 5.64 9.54 2.19
C PHE A 141 4.28 10.15 1.80
N ILE A 142 3.18 9.71 2.41
CA ILE A 142 1.84 10.25 2.17
C ILE A 142 1.78 11.74 2.53
N ARG A 143 2.35 12.12 3.68
CA ARG A 143 2.40 13.54 4.07
C ARG A 143 3.23 14.40 3.12
N PHE A 144 4.29 13.81 2.55
CA PHE A 144 5.07 14.49 1.51
C PHE A 144 4.22 14.70 0.25
N CYS A 145 3.52 13.66 -0.22
CA CYS A 145 2.64 13.77 -1.37
C CYS A 145 1.55 14.83 -1.16
N ASP A 146 0.92 14.83 0.01
CA ASP A 146 -0.10 15.81 0.36
C ASP A 146 0.43 17.25 0.41
N ALA A 147 1.65 17.44 0.92
CA ALA A 147 2.30 18.75 0.99
C ALA A 147 2.62 19.35 -0.40
N PHE A 148 2.72 18.53 -1.43
CA PHE A 148 3.04 18.93 -2.81
C PHE A 148 1.91 18.64 -3.82
N ASN A 149 0.68 18.47 -3.35
CA ASN A 149 -0.51 18.23 -4.18
C ASN A 149 -0.40 16.99 -5.08
N ILE A 150 0.41 15.99 -4.71
CA ILE A 150 0.62 14.76 -5.47
C ILE A 150 -0.45 13.74 -5.08
N PRO A 151 -1.34 13.30 -6.00
CA PRO A 151 -2.32 12.26 -5.73
C PRO A 151 -1.67 10.96 -5.26
N VAL A 152 -2.37 10.19 -4.41
CA VAL A 152 -1.87 8.93 -3.88
C VAL A 152 -2.67 7.74 -4.43
N VAL A 153 -1.97 6.78 -5.02
CA VAL A 153 -2.52 5.48 -5.44
C VAL A 153 -2.00 4.41 -4.49
N THR A 154 -2.91 3.65 -3.89
CA THR A 154 -2.57 2.63 -2.89
C THR A 154 -2.93 1.24 -3.41
N PHE A 155 -1.97 0.31 -3.42
CA PHE A 155 -2.19 -1.11 -3.69
C PHE A 155 -2.15 -1.89 -2.39
N VAL A 156 -3.23 -2.62 -2.08
CA VAL A 156 -3.42 -3.27 -0.78
C VAL A 156 -3.33 -4.78 -0.89
N ASP A 157 -2.40 -5.37 -0.15
CA ASP A 157 -2.34 -6.79 0.17
C ASP A 157 -1.74 -6.94 1.58
N VAL A 158 -2.59 -6.76 2.61
CA VAL A 158 -2.15 -6.66 4.00
C VAL A 158 -2.93 -7.63 4.92
N PRO A 159 -2.26 -8.60 5.54
CA PRO A 159 -2.92 -9.53 6.47
C PRO A 159 -3.19 -8.92 7.85
N GLY A 160 -2.57 -7.80 8.19
CA GLY A 160 -2.71 -7.18 9.51
C GLY A 160 -1.50 -6.35 9.92
N PHE A 161 -1.51 -5.88 11.16
CA PHE A 161 -0.32 -5.40 11.85
C PHE A 161 0.51 -6.56 12.37
N LEU A 162 1.84 -6.40 12.40
CA LEU A 162 2.75 -7.42 12.92
C LEU A 162 2.54 -7.59 14.43
N PRO A 163 2.14 -8.78 14.90
CA PRO A 163 1.97 -9.04 16.33
C PRO A 163 3.32 -9.30 17.02
N GLY A 164 3.33 -9.21 18.31
CA GLY A 164 4.47 -9.61 19.17
C GLY A 164 4.96 -8.50 20.08
N SER A 165 5.56 -8.91 21.20
CA SER A 165 6.00 -8.01 22.28
C SER A 165 6.97 -6.92 21.82
N THR A 166 7.86 -7.23 20.87
CA THR A 166 8.78 -6.24 20.29
C THR A 166 8.05 -5.10 19.62
N GLN A 167 6.98 -5.40 18.87
CA GLN A 167 6.15 -4.39 18.21
C GLN A 167 5.29 -3.63 19.22
N GLU A 168 4.69 -4.34 20.17
CA GLU A 168 3.86 -3.72 21.21
C GLU A 168 4.69 -2.78 22.09
N TYR A 169 5.85 -3.23 22.59
CA TYR A 169 6.74 -2.40 23.40
C TYR A 169 7.39 -1.27 22.59
N GLY A 170 7.61 -1.49 21.31
CA GLY A 170 8.11 -0.47 20.39
C GLY A 170 7.07 0.58 19.99
N GLY A 171 5.80 0.42 20.39
CA GLY A 171 4.73 1.38 20.15
C GLY A 171 4.05 1.25 18.80
N ILE A 172 3.80 0.03 18.30
CA ILE A 172 3.11 -0.22 17.02
C ILE A 172 1.79 0.54 16.92
N ILE A 173 1.05 0.72 18.04
CA ILE A 173 -0.22 1.45 18.05
C ILE A 173 0.00 2.91 17.70
N ILE A 174 1.03 3.57 18.26
CA ILE A 174 1.35 4.98 17.96
C ILE A 174 1.79 5.11 16.50
N HIS A 175 2.67 4.20 16.03
CA HIS A 175 3.19 4.26 14.68
C HIS A 175 2.13 3.90 13.62
N GLY A 176 1.25 2.94 13.89
CA GLY A 176 0.06 2.66 13.08
C GLY A 176 -0.90 3.85 13.04
N ALA A 177 -1.06 4.55 14.17
CA ALA A 177 -1.86 5.78 14.23
C ALA A 177 -1.26 6.92 13.39
N LYS A 178 0.07 6.99 13.20
CA LYS A 178 0.70 7.95 12.27
C LYS A 178 0.25 7.70 10.83
N LEU A 179 0.21 6.43 10.42
CA LEU A 179 -0.24 6.07 9.07
C LEU A 179 -1.72 6.40 8.88
N MET A 180 -2.56 6.04 9.86
CA MET A 180 -3.98 6.37 9.85
C MET A 180 -4.20 7.88 9.78
N TYR A 181 -3.47 8.64 10.58
CA TYR A 181 -3.54 10.10 10.59
C TYR A 181 -3.11 10.70 9.24
N ALA A 182 -2.03 10.21 8.65
CA ALA A 182 -1.54 10.70 7.37
C ALA A 182 -2.59 10.56 6.26
N TYR A 183 -3.23 9.40 6.13
CA TYR A 183 -4.30 9.19 5.15
C TYR A 183 -5.57 9.99 5.48
N GLY A 184 -5.94 10.08 6.76
CA GLY A 184 -7.14 10.82 7.19
C GLY A 184 -7.01 12.34 7.01
N GLU A 185 -5.80 12.89 7.15
CA GLU A 185 -5.51 14.31 6.98
C GLU A 185 -5.27 14.70 5.52
N ALA A 186 -4.72 13.79 4.70
CA ALA A 186 -4.39 14.07 3.31
C ALA A 186 -5.61 14.49 2.49
N ASN A 187 -5.48 15.65 1.81
CA ASN A 187 -6.52 16.29 1.01
C ASN A 187 -6.39 16.00 -0.47
N VAL A 188 -5.26 15.48 -0.93
CA VAL A 188 -5.04 15.05 -2.31
C VAL A 188 -5.98 13.91 -2.73
N PRO A 189 -6.22 13.70 -4.03
CA PRO A 189 -6.93 12.53 -4.52
C PRO A 189 -6.31 11.22 -4.02
N LYS A 190 -7.16 10.31 -3.54
CA LYS A 190 -6.75 8.99 -3.02
C LYS A 190 -7.50 7.88 -3.73
N VAL A 191 -6.78 7.07 -4.50
CA VAL A 191 -7.33 5.91 -5.20
C VAL A 191 -6.71 4.65 -4.61
N THR A 192 -7.54 3.69 -4.25
CA THR A 192 -7.10 2.43 -3.64
C THR A 192 -7.54 1.25 -4.49
N VAL A 193 -6.64 0.28 -4.66
CA VAL A 193 -6.93 -1.01 -5.31
C VAL A 193 -6.54 -2.13 -4.37
N THR A 194 -7.51 -2.87 -3.87
CA THR A 194 -7.26 -4.06 -3.05
C THR A 194 -7.01 -5.25 -3.96
N LEU A 195 -5.78 -5.80 -3.89
CA LEU A 195 -5.32 -6.87 -4.76
C LEU A 195 -5.70 -8.25 -4.22
N ARG A 196 -5.47 -8.48 -2.91
CA ARG A 196 -5.72 -9.75 -2.24
C ARG A 196 -6.17 -9.52 -0.80
N LYS A 197 -5.31 -9.73 0.20
CA LYS A 197 -5.67 -9.61 1.63
C LYS A 197 -5.89 -8.17 2.05
N SER A 198 -6.92 -7.93 2.86
CA SER A 198 -7.15 -6.62 3.48
C SER A 198 -7.95 -6.83 4.77
N TYR A 199 -7.24 -7.03 5.90
CA TYR A 199 -7.88 -7.47 7.14
C TYR A 199 -7.77 -6.47 8.27
N GLY A 200 -8.85 -6.36 9.03
CA GLY A 200 -8.94 -5.70 10.32
C GLY A 200 -8.49 -4.24 10.31
N GLY A 201 -7.72 -3.85 11.34
CA GLY A 201 -7.21 -2.49 11.47
C GLY A 201 -6.26 -2.07 10.34
N ALA A 202 -5.53 -3.02 9.75
CA ALA A 202 -4.65 -2.73 8.63
C ALA A 202 -5.45 -2.37 7.36
N HIS A 203 -6.60 -3.03 7.10
CA HIS A 203 -7.56 -2.58 6.07
C HIS A 203 -7.93 -1.11 6.27
N CYS A 204 -8.28 -0.75 7.50
CA CYS A 204 -8.71 0.63 7.78
C CYS A 204 -7.62 1.65 7.45
N VAL A 205 -6.37 1.41 7.87
CA VAL A 205 -5.30 2.40 7.72
C VAL A 205 -4.71 2.49 6.31
N MET A 206 -4.96 1.50 5.44
CA MET A 206 -4.48 1.49 4.05
C MET A 206 -5.46 2.19 3.09
N SER A 207 -5.76 3.46 3.36
CA SER A 207 -6.61 4.30 2.48
C SER A 207 -8.01 3.76 2.22
N SER A 208 -8.64 3.18 3.24
CA SER A 208 -10.01 2.67 3.12
C SER A 208 -11.05 3.77 2.98
N LYS A 209 -12.28 3.41 2.55
CA LYS A 209 -13.43 4.33 2.56
C LYS A 209 -13.69 4.91 3.94
N GLN A 210 -13.52 4.10 5.00
CA GLN A 210 -13.70 4.54 6.38
C GLN A 210 -12.72 5.65 6.78
N LEU A 211 -11.55 5.70 6.11
CA LEU A 211 -10.51 6.71 6.34
C LEU A 211 -10.43 7.75 5.21
N ARG A 212 -11.58 8.11 4.64
CA ARG A 212 -11.69 9.14 3.60
C ARG A 212 -10.95 8.80 2.30
N GLY A 213 -10.81 7.51 1.95
CA GLY A 213 -10.41 7.09 0.60
C GLY A 213 -11.47 7.53 -0.41
N ASP A 214 -11.08 8.24 -1.50
CA ASP A 214 -12.03 8.80 -2.44
C ASP A 214 -12.65 7.73 -3.33
N ILE A 215 -11.81 6.90 -3.97
CA ILE A 215 -12.24 5.81 -4.83
C ILE A 215 -11.51 4.53 -4.41
N ASN A 216 -12.27 3.49 -4.08
CA ASN A 216 -11.75 2.22 -3.64
C ASN A 216 -12.23 1.10 -4.59
N TYR A 217 -11.30 0.52 -5.31
CA TYR A 217 -11.49 -0.66 -6.15
C TYR A 217 -10.97 -1.92 -5.46
N ALA A 218 -11.47 -3.05 -5.89
CA ALA A 218 -10.93 -4.36 -5.53
C ALA A 218 -10.82 -5.26 -6.75
N TRP A 219 -9.84 -6.16 -6.77
CA TRP A 219 -9.81 -7.28 -7.69
C TRP A 219 -10.73 -8.40 -7.20
N PRO A 220 -11.18 -9.31 -8.08
CA PRO A 220 -11.99 -10.47 -7.67
C PRO A 220 -11.30 -11.37 -6.64
N THR A 221 -9.96 -11.35 -6.61
CA THR A 221 -9.10 -12.06 -5.65
C THR A 221 -9.03 -11.42 -4.26
N ALA A 222 -9.65 -10.25 -4.07
CA ALA A 222 -9.59 -9.53 -2.82
C ALA A 222 -10.36 -10.25 -1.70
N GLU A 223 -9.74 -10.30 -0.53
CA GLU A 223 -10.35 -10.79 0.71
C GLU A 223 -10.43 -9.64 1.72
N ILE A 224 -11.60 -9.04 1.86
CA ILE A 224 -11.83 -7.92 2.79
C ILE A 224 -12.65 -8.41 3.97
N ALA A 225 -12.05 -8.45 5.16
CA ALA A 225 -12.70 -8.97 6.36
C ALA A 225 -12.11 -8.38 7.65
N VAL A 226 -12.80 -8.63 8.77
CA VAL A 226 -12.31 -8.24 10.10
C VAL A 226 -11.02 -9.00 10.47
N MET A 227 -10.93 -10.27 10.07
CA MET A 227 -9.74 -11.11 10.23
C MET A 227 -9.67 -12.15 9.12
N GLY A 228 -8.48 -12.70 8.89
CA GLY A 228 -8.28 -13.76 7.92
C GLY A 228 -9.05 -15.03 8.28
N PRO A 229 -9.39 -15.88 7.29
CA PRO A 229 -10.21 -17.08 7.50
C PRO A 229 -9.68 -17.99 8.61
N GLN A 230 -8.38 -18.28 8.63
CA GLN A 230 -7.78 -19.14 9.66
C GLN A 230 -8.05 -18.61 11.08
N GLY A 231 -7.71 -17.35 11.34
CA GLY A 231 -7.92 -16.75 12.66
C GLY A 231 -9.40 -16.67 13.04
N ALA A 232 -10.28 -16.40 12.06
CA ALA A 232 -11.71 -16.39 12.28
C ALA A 232 -12.23 -17.76 12.72
N ILE A 233 -11.80 -18.83 12.07
CA ILE A 233 -12.25 -20.19 12.41
C ILE A 233 -11.67 -20.65 13.76
N GLU A 234 -10.43 -20.28 14.10
CA GLU A 234 -9.87 -20.56 15.43
C GLU A 234 -10.69 -19.91 16.55
N VAL A 235 -11.19 -18.69 16.33
CA VAL A 235 -12.04 -17.98 17.30
C VAL A 235 -13.46 -18.51 17.34
N LEU A 236 -14.09 -18.76 16.19
CA LEU A 236 -15.52 -19.13 16.09
C LEU A 236 -15.76 -20.59 16.39
N GLU A 237 -14.86 -21.49 15.96
CA GLU A 237 -15.02 -22.94 15.98
C GLU A 237 -14.00 -23.65 16.89
N GLY A 238 -13.19 -22.90 17.64
CA GLY A 238 -12.06 -23.43 18.42
C GLY A 238 -12.46 -24.57 19.37
N LYS A 239 -13.68 -24.49 19.97
CA LYS A 239 -14.21 -25.56 20.81
C LYS A 239 -14.51 -26.83 20.02
N ALA A 240 -15.23 -26.71 18.92
CA ALA A 240 -15.55 -27.85 18.04
C ALA A 240 -14.27 -28.49 17.47
N ILE A 241 -13.29 -27.68 17.07
CA ILE A 241 -12.00 -28.15 16.56
C ILE A 241 -11.24 -28.95 17.65
N SER A 242 -11.30 -28.52 18.91
CA SER A 242 -10.63 -29.21 20.02
C SER A 242 -11.25 -30.57 20.36
N GLU A 243 -12.52 -30.78 20.04
CA GLU A 243 -13.25 -32.02 20.29
C GLU A 243 -12.97 -33.10 19.21
N ILE A 244 -12.43 -32.73 18.04
CA ILE A 244 -12.06 -33.67 16.96
C ILE A 244 -10.73 -34.31 17.30
N ALA A 245 -10.73 -35.60 17.62
CA ALA A 245 -9.55 -36.34 18.01
C ALA A 245 -8.61 -36.69 16.83
N ASP A 246 -9.19 -37.06 15.69
CA ASP A 246 -8.42 -37.42 14.49
C ASP A 246 -7.83 -36.18 13.80
N ALA A 247 -6.52 -36.23 13.54
CA ALA A 247 -5.80 -35.08 12.97
C ALA A 247 -6.19 -34.80 11.51
N THR A 248 -6.59 -35.84 10.75
CA THR A 248 -6.98 -35.71 9.35
C THR A 248 -8.37 -35.11 9.25
N GLU A 249 -9.31 -35.64 10.02
CA GLU A 249 -10.68 -35.13 10.12
C GLU A 249 -10.67 -33.66 10.60
N ARG A 250 -9.81 -33.33 11.58
CA ARG A 250 -9.62 -31.96 12.06
C ARG A 250 -9.16 -31.01 10.96
N LYS A 251 -8.20 -31.41 10.14
CA LYS A 251 -7.72 -30.59 9.01
C LYS A 251 -8.80 -30.38 7.95
N GLU A 252 -9.54 -31.43 7.63
CA GLU A 252 -10.67 -31.34 6.67
C GLU A 252 -11.76 -30.42 7.18
N TYR A 253 -12.12 -30.53 8.45
CA TYR A 253 -13.09 -29.66 9.10
C TYR A 253 -12.66 -28.18 9.04
N ILE A 254 -11.41 -27.88 9.43
CA ILE A 254 -10.86 -26.52 9.38
C ILE A 254 -10.89 -25.99 7.94
N SER A 255 -10.39 -26.74 6.98
CA SER A 255 -10.35 -26.34 5.56
C SER A 255 -11.75 -26.05 5.01
N LYS A 256 -12.73 -26.89 5.35
CA LYS A 256 -14.11 -26.66 4.97
C LYS A 256 -14.67 -25.37 5.57
N LYS A 257 -14.43 -25.14 6.86
CA LYS A 257 -14.90 -23.94 7.56
C LYS A 257 -14.23 -22.65 7.07
N GLU A 258 -12.93 -22.70 6.78
CA GLU A 258 -12.22 -21.57 6.16
C GLU A 258 -12.81 -21.21 4.80
N LYS A 259 -13.14 -22.22 3.98
CA LYS A 259 -13.79 -22.00 2.68
C LYS A 259 -15.19 -21.40 2.85
N GLU A 260 -16.02 -21.95 3.75
CA GLU A 260 -17.34 -21.40 4.08
C GLU A 260 -17.25 -19.93 4.53
N TYR A 261 -16.25 -19.60 5.35
CA TYR A 261 -16.01 -18.23 5.84
C TYR A 261 -15.58 -17.31 4.69
N ARG A 262 -14.66 -17.75 3.84
CA ARG A 262 -14.19 -17.00 2.69
C ARG A 262 -15.33 -16.68 1.74
N ASP A 263 -16.08 -17.68 1.36
CA ASP A 263 -17.20 -17.54 0.42
C ASP A 263 -18.29 -16.59 0.96
N LYS A 264 -18.51 -16.57 2.27
CA LYS A 264 -19.57 -15.79 2.90
C LYS A 264 -19.16 -14.39 3.32
N PHE A 265 -17.94 -14.21 3.83
CA PHE A 265 -17.54 -12.96 4.49
C PHE A 265 -16.27 -12.32 3.91
N ALA A 266 -15.27 -13.10 3.50
CA ALA A 266 -13.98 -12.60 3.07
C ALA A 266 -13.90 -12.53 1.54
N ASN A 267 -14.77 -11.72 0.94
CA ASN A 267 -14.78 -11.49 -0.50
C ASN A 267 -15.15 -10.03 -0.81
N PRO A 268 -14.79 -9.50 -1.99
CA PRO A 268 -14.99 -8.09 -2.30
C PRO A 268 -16.47 -7.72 -2.48
N TYR A 269 -17.31 -8.69 -2.86
CA TYR A 269 -18.73 -8.43 -3.13
C TYR A 269 -19.51 -8.15 -1.83
N GLU A 270 -19.16 -8.82 -0.72
CA GLU A 270 -19.73 -8.48 0.59
C GLU A 270 -19.35 -7.05 1.01
N ALA A 271 -18.09 -6.65 0.86
CA ALA A 271 -17.65 -5.29 1.16
C ALA A 271 -18.38 -4.24 0.28
N ALA A 272 -18.61 -4.56 -1.00
CA ALA A 272 -19.30 -3.68 -1.94
C ALA A 272 -20.78 -3.46 -1.54
N LYS A 273 -21.47 -4.44 -0.99
CA LYS A 273 -22.87 -4.31 -0.52
C LYS A 273 -23.03 -3.21 0.54
N TYR A 274 -22.00 -2.99 1.34
CA TYR A 274 -22.01 -1.97 2.40
C TYR A 274 -21.40 -0.63 1.96
N GLY A 275 -21.05 -0.50 0.68
CA GLY A 275 -20.45 0.74 0.14
C GLY A 275 -18.98 0.96 0.52
N TYR A 276 -18.27 -0.08 0.92
CA TYR A 276 -16.83 0.01 1.22
C TYR A 276 -15.96 -0.02 -0.04
N LEU A 277 -16.54 -0.41 -1.16
CA LEU A 277 -15.93 -0.39 -2.48
C LEU A 277 -16.82 0.37 -3.46
N ASP A 278 -16.19 1.05 -4.41
CA ASP A 278 -16.88 1.69 -5.53
C ASP A 278 -17.09 0.72 -6.70
N ASP A 279 -16.17 -0.23 -6.88
CA ASP A 279 -16.30 -1.25 -7.92
C ASP A 279 -15.35 -2.44 -7.67
N VAL A 280 -15.71 -3.60 -8.24
CA VAL A 280 -14.83 -4.77 -8.38
C VAL A 280 -14.39 -4.83 -9.84
N ILE A 281 -13.09 -4.65 -10.07
CA ILE A 281 -12.53 -4.45 -11.40
C ILE A 281 -11.71 -5.66 -11.88
N GLU A 282 -11.73 -5.94 -13.19
CA GLU A 282 -10.80 -6.91 -13.77
C GLU A 282 -9.35 -6.43 -13.60
N PRO A 283 -8.42 -7.29 -13.15
CA PRO A 283 -7.02 -6.90 -12.90
C PRO A 283 -6.37 -6.21 -14.11
N ARG A 284 -6.55 -6.74 -15.33
CA ARG A 284 -6.00 -6.17 -16.56
C ARG A 284 -6.45 -4.75 -16.86
N ASN A 285 -7.60 -4.32 -16.33
CA ASN A 285 -8.16 -2.98 -16.53
C ASN A 285 -7.68 -1.96 -15.49
N THR A 286 -6.82 -2.33 -14.57
CA THR A 286 -6.43 -1.50 -13.41
C THR A 286 -5.88 -0.14 -13.85
N ARG A 287 -4.99 -0.09 -14.86
CA ARG A 287 -4.46 1.16 -15.40
C ARG A 287 -5.57 2.13 -15.82
N PHE A 288 -6.46 1.68 -16.69
CA PHE A 288 -7.58 2.49 -17.19
C PHE A 288 -8.47 3.00 -16.05
N ARG A 289 -8.80 2.13 -15.09
CA ARG A 289 -9.67 2.47 -13.96
C ARG A 289 -9.02 3.51 -13.05
N VAL A 290 -7.73 3.37 -12.75
CA VAL A 290 -6.98 4.34 -11.93
C VAL A 290 -6.88 5.69 -12.64
N ILE A 291 -6.56 5.74 -13.94
CA ILE A 291 -6.52 6.99 -14.72
C ILE A 291 -7.88 7.68 -14.69
N ARG A 292 -8.97 6.94 -14.92
CA ARG A 292 -10.33 7.50 -14.88
C ARG A 292 -10.68 8.05 -13.50
N ALA A 293 -10.31 7.35 -12.44
CA ALA A 293 -10.51 7.81 -11.06
C ALA A 293 -9.75 9.10 -10.79
N LEU A 294 -8.46 9.17 -11.14
CA LEU A 294 -7.64 10.37 -10.96
C LEU A 294 -8.18 11.56 -11.74
N ARG A 295 -8.61 11.37 -12.99
CA ARG A 295 -9.25 12.42 -13.81
C ARG A 295 -10.56 12.90 -13.18
N THR A 296 -11.37 12.01 -12.63
CA THR A 296 -12.62 12.36 -11.96
C THR A 296 -12.35 13.21 -10.70
N LEU A 297 -11.26 12.92 -10.01
CA LEU A 297 -10.85 13.61 -8.78
C LEU A 297 -9.99 14.85 -9.02
N ALA A 298 -9.65 15.19 -10.26
CA ALA A 298 -8.75 16.31 -10.59
C ALA A 298 -9.22 17.67 -10.02
N THR A 299 -10.52 17.83 -9.82
CA THR A 299 -11.08 19.06 -9.24
C THR A 299 -11.40 18.94 -7.74
N LYS A 300 -10.95 17.87 -7.10
CA LYS A 300 -11.17 17.67 -5.66
C LYS A 300 -10.61 18.85 -4.88
N LYS A 301 -11.47 19.43 -4.02
CA LYS A 301 -11.09 20.45 -3.06
C LYS A 301 -11.63 20.05 -1.70
N ASP A 302 -10.76 19.73 -0.79
CA ASP A 302 -11.10 19.36 0.58
C ASP A 302 -10.23 20.21 1.52
N PRO A 303 -10.73 21.37 1.95
CA PRO A 303 -9.95 22.29 2.78
C PRO A 303 -9.65 21.72 4.18
N GLY A 304 -10.29 20.59 4.55
CA GLY A 304 -10.19 20.08 5.90
C GLY A 304 -10.75 21.04 6.97
N PRO A 305 -10.74 20.65 8.23
CA PRO A 305 -11.14 21.55 9.31
C PRO A 305 -10.07 22.64 9.52
N MET A 306 -10.52 23.87 9.73
CA MET A 306 -9.61 24.97 10.10
C MET A 306 -8.93 24.67 11.43
N LYS A 307 -7.61 24.62 11.41
CA LYS A 307 -6.75 24.37 12.59
C LYS A 307 -5.41 25.10 12.39
N LYS A 308 -4.75 25.40 13.49
CA LYS A 308 -3.44 26.05 13.44
C LYS A 308 -2.35 25.15 12.81
N HIS A 309 -2.39 23.87 13.15
CA HIS A 309 -1.55 22.79 12.58
C HIS A 309 -2.16 21.42 12.95
N GLY A 310 -1.70 20.35 12.28
CA GLY A 310 -2.08 19.00 12.63
C GLY A 310 -1.47 18.54 13.97
N ASN A 311 -2.18 17.65 14.68
CA ASN A 311 -1.69 17.00 15.89
C ASN A 311 -1.43 15.52 15.60
N ILE A 312 -0.44 15.25 14.75
CA ILE A 312 -0.03 13.90 14.42
C ILE A 312 0.52 13.20 15.66
N PRO A 313 0.25 11.88 15.87
CA PRO A 313 0.91 11.10 16.90
C PRO A 313 2.44 11.16 16.72
N LEU A 314 3.20 11.47 17.77
CA LEU A 314 4.66 11.65 17.71
C LEU A 314 5.40 10.38 18.16
#